data_a6e47cf28bb3907312ec47a9149fb86c
#
_entry.id   a6e47cf28bb3907312ec47a9149fb86c
#
_cell.length_a   1.000
_cell.length_b   1.000
_cell.length_c   1.000
_cell.angle_alpha   90.00
_cell.angle_beta   90.00
_cell.angle_gamma   90.00
#
_symmetry.space_group_name_H-M   'P 1'
#
loop_
_entity.id
_entity.type
_entity.pdbx_description
1 polymer ?
#
loop_
_entity_poly.entity_id
_entity_poly.type
_entity_poly.pdbx_seq_one_letter_code
_entity_poly.pdbx_strand_id
1 'polypeptide(L)'
;MPGDEIEVPKELREFMLEEAEETILGEKNGAQKQYRYGNLHIREYDDKFLVHTDKIDPRVNPLGHLVHDAPEVLIGIACGIFSGVHTAKKFSNSNKISLANILTSSLMSGYLAYTTTKKIKKYLEWFYVYNKNCKNFD
;
A
#
# COMPACT_ATOMS: atom_id res chain seq x y z
N MET A 1 4.07 -7.32 -10.83
CA MET A 1 2.61 -7.36 -11.02
C MET A 1 2.00 -7.39 -9.63
N PRO A 2 1.03 -6.56 -9.28
CA PRO A 2 0.14 -6.91 -8.22
C PRO A 2 -0.46 -8.25 -8.65
N GLY A 3 -0.50 -9.24 -7.75
CA GLY A 3 -1.10 -10.53 -8.05
C GLY A 3 -2.51 -10.30 -8.58
N ASP A 4 -2.90 -11.01 -9.62
CA ASP A 4 -4.22 -10.89 -10.20
C ASP A 4 -5.24 -11.08 -9.08
N GLU A 5 -6.09 -10.07 -8.85
CA GLU A 5 -7.18 -10.18 -7.89
C GLU A 5 -8.21 -11.15 -8.46
N ILE A 6 -8.54 -12.18 -7.69
CA ILE A 6 -9.52 -13.20 -8.06
C ILE A 6 -10.82 -12.86 -7.33
N GLU A 7 -11.91 -12.76 -8.08
CA GLU A 7 -13.25 -12.64 -7.51
C GLU A 7 -13.77 -14.01 -7.09
N VAL A 8 -14.23 -14.11 -5.85
CA VAL A 8 -14.82 -15.33 -5.31
C VAL A 8 -16.23 -15.02 -4.82
N PRO A 9 -17.22 -15.86 -5.20
CA PRO A 9 -18.61 -15.68 -4.78
C PRO A 9 -18.80 -15.75 -3.27
N LYS A 10 -19.80 -15.04 -2.76
CA LYS A 10 -20.10 -14.94 -1.32
C LYS A 10 -20.53 -16.26 -0.69
N GLU A 11 -21.09 -17.14 -1.49
CA GLU A 11 -21.56 -18.49 -1.08
C GLU A 11 -20.43 -19.37 -0.54
N LEU A 12 -19.18 -19.07 -0.95
CA LEU A 12 -18.00 -19.82 -0.48
C LEU A 12 -17.41 -19.26 0.82
N ARG A 13 -18.12 -18.37 1.52
CA ARG A 13 -17.63 -17.66 2.71
C ARG A 13 -17.06 -18.61 3.78
N GLU A 14 -17.80 -19.65 4.14
CA GLU A 14 -17.38 -20.58 5.19
C GLU A 14 -16.05 -21.24 4.84
N PHE A 15 -15.94 -21.75 3.62
CA PHE A 15 -14.72 -22.37 3.11
C PHE A 15 -13.54 -21.39 3.03
N MET A 16 -13.81 -20.16 2.55
CA MET A 16 -12.77 -19.13 2.39
C MET A 16 -12.20 -18.61 3.71
N LEU A 17 -12.98 -18.62 4.77
CA LEU A 17 -12.62 -18.03 6.05
C LEU A 17 -12.34 -19.07 7.16
N GLU A 18 -12.37 -20.36 6.86
CA GLU A 18 -12.18 -21.44 7.85
C GLU A 18 -10.85 -21.30 8.63
N GLU A 19 -9.76 -20.94 7.92
CA GLU A 19 -8.43 -20.75 8.51
C GLU A 19 -7.92 -19.30 8.43
N ALA A 20 -8.74 -18.37 7.93
CA ALA A 20 -8.34 -16.99 7.71
C ALA A 20 -8.59 -16.12 8.95
N GLU A 21 -7.60 -15.32 9.32
CA GLU A 21 -7.67 -14.38 10.45
C GLU A 21 -8.08 -12.99 9.99
N GLU A 22 -9.02 -12.36 10.70
CA GLU A 22 -9.37 -10.95 10.43
C GLU A 22 -8.16 -10.04 10.68
N THR A 23 -7.91 -9.11 9.77
CA THR A 23 -6.76 -8.21 9.81
C THR A 23 -7.12 -6.78 9.46
N ILE A 24 -6.37 -5.85 10.05
CA ILE A 24 -6.41 -4.42 9.67
C ILE A 24 -5.25 -4.06 8.73
N LEU A 25 -4.32 -5.00 8.48
CA LEU A 25 -3.15 -4.78 7.65
C LEU A 25 -3.50 -4.83 6.16
N GLY A 26 -3.03 -3.86 5.41
CA GLY A 26 -3.26 -3.72 3.98
C GLY A 26 -4.31 -2.67 3.62
N GLU A 27 -4.43 -2.39 2.33
CA GLU A 27 -5.43 -1.43 1.82
C GLU A 27 -6.82 -2.06 1.77
N LYS A 28 -7.76 -1.44 2.46
CA LYS A 28 -9.14 -1.89 2.53
C LYS A 28 -9.93 -1.72 1.23
N ASN A 29 -9.59 -0.68 0.44
CA ASN A 29 -10.19 -0.38 -0.87
C ASN A 29 -11.74 -0.47 -0.91
N GLY A 30 -12.40 -0.04 0.18
CA GLY A 30 -13.85 -0.08 0.30
C GLY A 30 -14.45 -1.41 0.78
N ALA A 31 -13.63 -2.43 1.07
CA ALA A 31 -14.12 -3.68 1.64
C ALA A 31 -14.68 -3.47 3.07
N GLN A 32 -15.65 -4.27 3.47
CA GLN A 32 -16.20 -4.25 4.81
C GLN A 32 -15.21 -4.81 5.82
N LYS A 33 -14.62 -5.96 5.50
CA LYS A 33 -13.64 -6.67 6.30
C LYS A 33 -12.50 -7.16 5.45
N GLN A 34 -11.40 -7.47 6.13
CA GLN A 34 -10.21 -8.05 5.52
C GLN A 34 -9.74 -9.24 6.36
N TYR A 35 -9.24 -10.26 5.68
CA TYR A 35 -8.71 -11.47 6.30
C TYR A 35 -7.39 -11.85 5.67
N ARG A 36 -6.59 -12.62 6.41
CA ARG A 36 -5.34 -13.20 5.92
C ARG A 36 -5.24 -14.68 6.24
N TYR A 37 -4.73 -15.41 5.26
CA TYR A 37 -4.26 -16.77 5.42
C TYR A 37 -2.89 -16.88 4.74
N GLY A 38 -1.80 -16.92 5.52
CA GLY A 38 -0.45 -16.82 4.99
C GLY A 38 -0.27 -15.56 4.15
N ASN A 39 0.15 -15.73 2.91
CA ASN A 39 0.31 -14.63 1.94
C ASN A 39 -1.00 -14.22 1.24
N LEU A 40 -2.08 -14.95 1.44
CA LEU A 40 -3.38 -14.59 0.88
C LEU A 40 -3.99 -13.43 1.65
N HIS A 41 -4.37 -12.39 0.92
CA HIS A 41 -5.13 -11.27 1.43
C HIS A 41 -6.53 -11.31 0.82
N ILE A 42 -7.54 -11.41 1.67
CA ILE A 42 -8.94 -11.57 1.32
C ILE A 42 -9.68 -10.31 1.75
N ARG A 43 -10.34 -9.65 0.82
CA ARG A 43 -11.22 -8.49 1.07
C ARG A 43 -12.68 -8.91 0.91
N GLU A 44 -13.48 -8.70 1.93
CA GLU A 44 -14.90 -9.01 1.94
C GLU A 44 -15.72 -7.77 1.58
N TYR A 45 -16.49 -7.87 0.50
CA TYR A 45 -17.48 -6.88 0.05
C TYR A 45 -18.89 -7.39 0.29
N ASP A 46 -19.93 -6.62 -0.05
CA ASP A 46 -21.32 -7.01 0.13
C ASP A 46 -21.71 -8.24 -0.70
N ASP A 47 -21.21 -8.30 -1.92
CA ASP A 47 -21.58 -9.25 -2.96
C ASP A 47 -20.52 -10.30 -3.28
N LYS A 48 -19.27 -10.06 -2.89
CA LYS A 48 -18.12 -10.90 -3.28
C LYS A 48 -16.95 -10.82 -2.31
N PHE A 49 -15.97 -11.69 -2.54
CA PHE A 49 -14.61 -11.56 -2.04
C PHE A 49 -13.65 -11.20 -3.17
N LEU A 50 -12.66 -10.36 -2.88
CA LEU A 50 -11.47 -10.19 -3.71
C LEU A 50 -10.28 -10.79 -2.99
N VAL A 51 -9.61 -11.71 -3.67
CA VAL A 51 -8.46 -12.43 -3.13
C VAL A 51 -7.23 -12.13 -3.96
N HIS A 52 -6.13 -11.76 -3.32
CA HIS A 52 -4.82 -11.66 -3.98
C HIS A 52 -3.72 -12.22 -3.09
N THR A 53 -2.61 -12.57 -3.69
CA THR A 53 -1.44 -13.08 -2.99
C THR A 53 -0.40 -11.98 -2.90
N ASP A 54 -0.02 -11.59 -1.67
CA ASP A 54 1.15 -10.75 -1.44
C ASP A 54 2.43 -11.55 -1.69
N LYS A 55 3.48 -10.89 -2.17
CA LYS A 55 4.78 -11.55 -2.37
C LYS A 55 5.41 -11.93 -1.04
N ILE A 56 5.21 -11.10 -0.03
CA ILE A 56 5.78 -11.28 1.31
C ILE A 56 4.69 -11.03 2.36
N ASP A 57 4.52 -11.98 3.27
CA ASP A 57 3.61 -11.83 4.42
C ASP A 57 4.11 -10.69 5.33
N PRO A 58 3.34 -9.60 5.51
CA PRO A 58 3.74 -8.48 6.36
C PRO A 58 3.86 -8.82 7.84
N ARG A 59 3.27 -9.93 8.29
CA ARG A 59 3.35 -10.39 9.69
C ARG A 59 4.71 -11.05 9.96
N VAL A 60 5.31 -11.69 8.96
CA VAL A 60 6.60 -12.37 9.06
C VAL A 60 7.74 -11.44 8.73
N ASN A 61 7.60 -10.64 7.67
CA ASN A 61 8.64 -9.70 7.23
C ASN A 61 8.01 -8.38 6.77
N PRO A 62 7.69 -7.47 7.71
CA PRO A 62 7.03 -6.21 7.39
C PRO A 62 7.86 -5.30 6.47
N LEU A 63 9.19 -5.29 6.65
CA LEU A 63 10.06 -4.46 5.81
C LEU A 63 10.15 -5.01 4.38
N GLY A 64 10.27 -6.32 4.23
CA GLY A 64 10.24 -6.98 2.92
C GLY A 64 8.92 -6.72 2.19
N HIS A 65 7.79 -6.78 2.90
CA HIS A 65 6.48 -6.43 2.35
C HIS A 65 6.43 -4.99 1.86
N LEU A 66 6.92 -4.01 2.65
CA LEU A 66 6.97 -2.60 2.24
C LEU A 66 7.82 -2.40 0.98
N VAL A 67 8.93 -3.11 0.83
CA VAL A 67 9.80 -2.99 -0.34
C VAL A 67 9.15 -3.57 -1.60
N HIS A 68 8.49 -4.73 -1.49
CA HIS A 68 8.01 -5.49 -2.65
C HIS A 68 6.55 -5.22 -3.01
N ASP A 69 5.70 -5.06 -2.00
CA ASP A 69 4.24 -4.95 -2.20
C ASP A 69 3.72 -3.52 -2.02
N ALA A 70 4.36 -2.72 -1.17
CA ALA A 70 3.95 -1.34 -0.88
C ALA A 70 5.11 -0.32 -0.89
N PRO A 71 5.93 -0.24 -1.99
CA PRO A 71 7.08 0.67 -2.05
C PRO A 71 6.70 2.14 -1.91
N GLU A 72 5.47 2.52 -2.29
CA GLU A 72 4.95 3.87 -2.12
C GLU A 72 4.88 4.31 -0.64
N VAL A 73 4.58 3.39 0.28
CA VAL A 73 4.57 3.66 1.72
C VAL A 73 5.99 3.90 2.22
N LEU A 74 6.95 3.08 1.80
CA LEU A 74 8.35 3.23 2.17
C LEU A 74 8.93 4.55 1.68
N ILE A 75 8.63 4.94 0.42
CA ILE A 75 9.06 6.21 -0.14
C ILE A 75 8.43 7.38 0.63
N GLY A 76 7.16 7.30 0.96
CA GLY A 76 6.46 8.31 1.76
C GLY A 76 7.11 8.53 3.12
N ILE A 77 7.43 7.45 3.83
CA ILE A 77 8.12 7.50 5.14
C ILE A 77 9.51 8.11 5.00
N ALA A 78 10.31 7.67 4.01
CA ALA A 78 11.67 8.17 3.79
C ALA A 78 11.67 9.68 3.48
N CYS A 79 10.79 10.15 2.61
CA CYS A 79 10.64 11.57 2.27
C CYS A 79 10.17 12.39 3.48
N GLY A 80 9.25 11.87 4.28
CA GLY A 80 8.80 12.51 5.51
C GLY A 80 9.94 12.71 6.52
N ILE A 81 10.71 11.67 6.77
CA ILE A 81 11.88 11.74 7.68
C ILE A 81 12.91 12.73 7.15
N PHE A 82 13.28 12.65 5.86
CA PHE A 82 14.26 13.55 5.26
C PHE A 82 13.83 15.02 5.37
N SER A 83 12.58 15.34 5.05
CA SER A 83 12.02 16.68 5.14
C SER A 83 12.01 17.20 6.59
N GLY A 84 11.62 16.35 7.55
CA GLY A 84 11.64 16.70 8.97
C GLY A 84 13.04 17.03 9.48
N VAL A 85 14.02 16.20 9.16
CA VAL A 85 15.43 16.40 9.54
C VAL A 85 16.00 17.66 8.87
N HIS A 86 15.71 17.87 7.57
CA HIS A 86 16.17 19.08 6.85
C HIS A 86 15.61 20.35 7.49
N THR A 87 14.31 20.36 7.78
CA THR A 87 13.64 21.47 8.45
C THR A 87 14.25 21.74 9.81
N ALA A 88 14.45 20.71 10.63
CA ALA A 88 15.06 20.82 11.94
C ALA A 88 16.47 21.43 11.87
N LYS A 89 17.31 20.97 10.94
CA LYS A 89 18.69 21.49 10.75
C LYS A 89 18.70 22.93 10.28
N LYS A 90 17.88 23.28 9.27
CA LYS A 90 17.84 24.62 8.69
C LYS A 90 17.48 25.69 9.72
N PHE A 91 16.71 25.32 10.68
CA PHE A 91 16.16 26.24 11.66
C PHE A 91 16.69 26.02 13.09
N SER A 92 17.66 25.16 13.28
CA SER A 92 18.24 24.85 14.60
C SER A 92 18.73 26.08 15.36
N ASN A 93 19.09 27.18 14.67
CA ASN A 93 19.56 28.42 15.28
C ASN A 93 18.43 29.44 15.56
N SER A 94 17.19 29.10 15.25
CA SER A 94 16.04 29.99 15.46
C SER A 94 15.22 29.54 16.68
N ASN A 95 15.19 30.35 17.73
CA ASN A 95 14.40 30.09 18.96
C ASN A 95 12.89 29.97 18.73
N LYS A 96 12.41 30.06 17.50
CA LYS A 96 10.98 30.09 17.14
C LYS A 96 10.52 28.87 16.32
N ILE A 97 11.33 27.80 16.24
CA ILE A 97 10.81 26.64 15.53
C ILE A 97 9.95 25.84 16.46
N SER A 98 8.69 25.98 16.16
CA SER A 98 7.67 25.11 16.70
C SER A 98 7.92 23.67 16.19
N LEU A 99 7.93 22.70 17.09
CA LEU A 99 7.84 21.28 16.77
C LEU A 99 6.74 21.01 15.73
N ALA A 100 5.67 21.82 15.76
CA ALA A 100 4.60 21.81 14.78
C ALA A 100 5.09 22.00 13.32
N ASN A 101 6.05 22.91 13.07
CA ASN A 101 6.56 23.13 11.70
C ASN A 101 7.35 21.95 11.18
N ILE A 102 8.12 21.27 12.05
CA ILE A 102 8.86 20.07 11.69
C ILE A 102 7.88 18.94 11.38
N LEU A 103 6.90 18.71 12.22
CA LEU A 103 5.87 17.68 12.04
C LEU A 103 5.04 17.95 10.78
N THR A 104 4.62 19.18 10.55
CA THR A 104 3.84 19.54 9.36
C THR A 104 4.63 19.31 8.08
N SER A 105 5.89 19.76 8.02
CA SER A 105 6.73 19.53 6.82
C SER A 105 6.97 18.05 6.57
N SER A 106 7.20 17.26 7.61
CA SER A 106 7.36 15.81 7.54
C SER A 106 6.12 15.11 6.99
N LEU A 107 4.95 15.40 7.56
CA LEU A 107 3.69 14.79 7.15
C LEU A 107 3.29 15.19 5.73
N MET A 108 3.40 16.47 5.39
CA MET A 108 3.07 16.97 4.04
C MET A 108 3.98 16.34 2.97
N SER A 109 5.29 16.33 3.20
CA SER A 109 6.25 15.74 2.27
C SER A 109 6.04 14.23 2.11
N GLY A 110 5.84 13.51 3.22
CA GLY A 110 5.56 12.08 3.21
C GLY A 110 4.28 11.74 2.47
N TYR A 111 3.20 12.49 2.72
CA TYR A 111 1.92 12.30 2.06
C TYR A 111 1.99 12.59 0.55
N LEU A 112 2.65 13.67 0.16
CA LEU A 112 2.84 14.01 -1.26
C LEU A 112 3.67 12.94 -1.99
N ALA A 113 4.75 12.48 -1.38
CA ALA A 113 5.58 11.42 -1.94
C ALA A 113 4.79 10.10 -2.10
N TYR A 114 4.04 9.70 -1.07
CA TYR A 114 3.17 8.52 -1.13
C TYR A 114 2.14 8.62 -2.26
N THR A 115 1.37 9.70 -2.31
CA THR A 115 0.31 9.87 -3.31
C THR A 115 0.84 9.96 -4.74
N THR A 116 1.99 10.61 -4.93
CA THR A 116 2.63 10.72 -6.25
C THR A 116 3.14 9.36 -6.71
N THR A 117 3.85 8.63 -5.85
CA THR A 117 4.37 7.30 -6.16
C THR A 117 3.24 6.32 -6.47
N LYS A 118 2.14 6.36 -5.71
CA LYS A 118 0.97 5.53 -5.97
C LYS A 118 0.34 5.82 -7.35
N LYS A 119 0.24 7.10 -7.75
CA LYS A 119 -0.25 7.47 -9.07
C LYS A 119 0.69 7.00 -10.19
N ILE A 120 1.99 7.16 -10.02
CA ILE A 120 3.00 6.70 -10.99
C ILE A 120 2.93 5.19 -11.15
N LYS A 121 2.87 4.43 -10.05
CA LYS A 121 2.72 2.97 -10.07
C LYS A 121 1.51 2.54 -10.88
N LYS A 122 0.33 3.12 -10.60
CA LYS A 122 -0.91 2.84 -11.34
C LYS A 122 -0.79 3.17 -12.84
N TYR A 123 -0.13 4.28 -13.19
CA TYR A 123 0.10 4.66 -14.57
C TYR A 123 1.02 3.67 -15.31
N LEU A 124 2.10 3.22 -14.66
CA LEU A 124 3.03 2.24 -15.22
C LEU A 124 2.37 0.87 -15.41
N GLU A 125 1.54 0.43 -14.48
CA GLU A 125 0.75 -0.80 -14.60
C GLU A 125 -0.20 -0.72 -15.80
N TRP A 126 -0.95 0.38 -15.92
CA TRP A 126 -1.83 0.61 -17.07
C TRP A 126 -1.05 0.59 -18.40
N PHE A 127 0.09 1.28 -18.47
CA PHE A 127 0.93 1.33 -19.66
C PHE A 127 1.50 -0.04 -20.05
N TYR A 128 1.89 -0.83 -19.05
CA TYR A 128 2.37 -2.18 -19.27
C TYR A 128 1.28 -3.10 -19.85
N VAL A 129 0.08 -3.07 -19.28
CA VAL A 129 -1.08 -3.85 -19.77
C VAL A 129 -1.46 -3.43 -21.17
N TYR A 130 -1.49 -2.12 -21.44
CA TYR A 130 -1.77 -1.59 -22.78
C TYR A 130 -0.80 -2.11 -23.82
N ASN A 131 0.50 -2.03 -23.58
CA ASN A 131 1.52 -2.51 -24.52
C ASN A 131 1.50 -4.04 -24.69
N LYS A 132 1.16 -4.81 -23.67
CA LYS A 132 1.01 -6.25 -23.76
C LYS A 132 -0.15 -6.64 -24.68
N ASN A 133 -1.26 -5.93 -24.56
CA ASN A 133 -2.44 -6.20 -25.40
C ASN A 133 -2.20 -5.80 -26.85
N CYS A 134 -1.49 -4.72 -27.14
CA CYS A 134 -1.15 -4.32 -28.50
C CYS A 134 -0.26 -5.36 -29.23
N LYS A 135 0.64 -6.06 -28.51
CA LYS A 135 1.53 -7.09 -29.10
C LYS A 135 0.84 -8.42 -29.42
N ASN A 136 -0.36 -8.65 -28.92
CA ASN A 136 -1.11 -9.88 -29.17
C ASN A 136 -2.05 -9.77 -30.39
N PHE A 137 -2.01 -8.66 -31.13
CA PHE A 137 -2.81 -8.42 -32.33
C PHE A 137 -2.00 -8.49 -33.64
N ASP A 138 -0.70 -8.78 -33.56
CA ASP A 138 0.18 -9.09 -34.69
C ASP A 138 0.47 -10.61 -34.73
#